data_102f5a81e94a5d458b9f1d63ceea969b
#
_entry.id   102f5a81e94a5d458b9f1d63ceea969b
#
_cell.length_a   1.000
_cell.length_b   1.000
_cell.length_c   1.000
_cell.angle_alpha   90.00
_cell.angle_beta   90.00
_cell.angle_gamma   90.00
#
_symmetry.space_group_name_H-M   'P 1'
#
loop_
_entity.id
_entity.type
_entity.pdbx_description
1 polymer ?
#
loop_
_entity_poly.entity_id
_entity_poly.type
_entity_poly.pdbx_seq_one_letter_code
_entity_poly.pdbx_strand_id
1 'polypeptide(L)'
;VSNPYAADKLIAQARQLAAEYRRTMGKPLPGISSEIAEHDAVRLLGLEPKASQDAGWDAVDPATGRRVQIKSRTIFDETKGGERIGQLKVNQQWDAVILVLMDEDYEPYEIYEALREDLEDVVDASSSGRSKRGAMSVARFKIVGELVWDRVNGRYDGVWDNQAG
;
A
#
# COMPACT_ATOMS: atom_id res chain seq x y z
N VAL A 1 11.66 22.05 -2.89
CA VAL A 1 10.69 22.56 -3.85
C VAL A 1 10.42 21.53 -4.91
N SER A 2 9.41 20.77 -4.68
CA SER A 2 9.04 19.69 -5.56
C SER A 2 8.20 20.20 -6.72
N ASN A 3 8.72 20.04 -7.90
CA ASN A 3 7.92 20.14 -9.11
C ASN A 3 7.16 18.81 -9.24
N PRO A 4 5.81 18.78 -9.17
CA PRO A 4 5.05 17.54 -9.26
C PRO A 4 5.33 16.75 -10.53
N TYR A 5 5.56 17.43 -11.64
CA TYR A 5 5.88 16.78 -12.92
C TYR A 5 7.24 16.09 -12.87
N ALA A 6 8.20 16.66 -12.14
CA ALA A 6 9.50 16.03 -11.96
C ALA A 6 9.39 14.76 -11.10
N ALA A 7 8.58 14.79 -10.04
CA ALA A 7 8.34 13.63 -9.19
C ALA A 7 7.66 12.49 -9.95
N ASP A 8 6.60 12.81 -10.72
CA ASP A 8 5.91 11.81 -11.54
C ASP A 8 6.85 11.16 -12.55
N LYS A 9 7.70 11.97 -13.20
CA LYS A 9 8.67 11.48 -14.16
C LYS A 9 9.71 10.56 -13.50
N LEU A 10 10.22 10.94 -12.34
CA LEU A 10 11.19 10.14 -11.59
C LEU A 10 10.59 8.79 -11.16
N ILE A 11 9.36 8.80 -10.68
CA ILE A 11 8.68 7.56 -10.30
C ILE A 11 8.43 6.67 -11.51
N ALA A 12 8.05 7.24 -12.66
CA ALA A 12 7.90 6.48 -13.89
C ALA A 12 9.22 5.82 -14.31
N GLN A 13 10.33 6.53 -14.19
CA GLN A 13 11.66 6.00 -14.47
C GLN A 13 12.05 4.91 -13.46
N ALA A 14 11.77 5.12 -12.19
CA ALA A 14 12.03 4.15 -11.14
C ALA A 14 11.25 2.85 -11.37
N ARG A 15 9.98 2.98 -11.74
CA ARG A 15 9.10 1.84 -12.05
C ARG A 15 9.65 1.03 -13.22
N GLN A 16 10.04 1.69 -14.29
CA GLN A 16 10.62 1.05 -15.46
C GLN A 16 11.94 0.36 -15.12
N LEU A 17 12.80 1.02 -14.34
CA LEU A 17 14.06 0.45 -13.90
C LEU A 17 13.84 -0.80 -13.05
N ALA A 18 12.90 -0.75 -12.13
CA ALA A 18 12.59 -1.88 -11.26
C ALA A 18 12.12 -3.09 -12.06
N ALA A 19 11.23 -2.88 -13.04
CA ALA A 19 10.74 -3.94 -13.92
C ALA A 19 11.84 -4.54 -14.77
N GLU A 20 12.67 -3.71 -15.38
CA GLU A 20 13.81 -4.17 -16.19
C GLU A 20 14.85 -4.92 -15.36
N TYR A 21 15.15 -4.39 -14.16
CA TYR A 21 16.10 -5.04 -13.25
C TYR A 21 15.64 -6.46 -12.91
N ARG A 22 14.36 -6.61 -12.56
CA ARG A 22 13.82 -7.92 -12.23
C ARG A 22 13.87 -8.89 -13.41
N ARG A 23 13.51 -8.43 -14.61
CA ARG A 23 13.55 -9.27 -15.80
C ARG A 23 14.97 -9.70 -16.15
N THR A 24 15.92 -8.80 -16.00
CA THR A 24 17.33 -9.06 -16.38
C THR A 24 18.06 -9.85 -15.31
N MET A 25 17.87 -9.48 -14.04
CA MET A 25 18.64 -10.04 -12.92
C MET A 25 17.96 -11.24 -12.26
N GLY A 26 16.69 -11.51 -12.55
CA GLY A 26 15.94 -12.61 -11.97
C GLY A 26 15.56 -12.42 -10.50
N LYS A 27 15.72 -11.23 -9.97
CA LYS A 27 15.39 -10.88 -8.58
C LYS A 27 14.93 -9.44 -8.49
N PRO A 28 14.08 -9.09 -7.51
CA PRO A 28 13.64 -7.70 -7.33
C PRO A 28 14.79 -6.75 -6.95
N LEU A 29 14.69 -5.50 -7.37
CA LEU A 29 15.56 -4.42 -6.90
C LEU A 29 15.08 -3.99 -5.51
N PRO A 30 15.92 -4.15 -4.45
CA PRO A 30 15.47 -3.86 -3.09
C PRO A 30 15.17 -2.38 -2.86
N GLY A 31 14.18 -2.09 -2.03
CA GLY A 31 13.91 -0.75 -1.50
C GLY A 31 13.09 0.16 -2.39
N ILE A 32 12.93 -0.16 -3.65
CA ILE A 32 12.28 0.75 -4.60
C ILE A 32 10.75 0.64 -4.60
N SER A 33 10.21 -0.53 -4.27
CA SER A 33 8.77 -0.78 -4.35
C SER A 33 7.98 0.08 -3.36
N SER A 34 8.51 0.32 -2.17
CA SER A 34 7.85 1.15 -1.17
C SER A 34 7.75 2.61 -1.62
N GLU A 35 8.78 3.14 -2.25
CA GLU A 35 8.78 4.51 -2.76
C GLU A 35 7.75 4.68 -3.89
N ILE A 36 7.71 3.71 -4.81
CA ILE A 36 6.74 3.72 -5.90
C ILE A 36 5.31 3.63 -5.34
N ALA A 37 5.07 2.71 -4.41
CA ALA A 37 3.76 2.50 -3.82
C ALA A 37 3.26 3.70 -3.03
N GLU A 38 4.13 4.34 -2.27
CA GLU A 38 3.79 5.54 -1.51
C GLU A 38 3.36 6.67 -2.46
N HIS A 39 4.11 6.90 -3.52
CA HIS A 39 3.76 7.89 -4.53
C HIS A 39 2.42 7.56 -5.18
N ASP A 40 2.21 6.30 -5.57
CA ASP A 40 0.96 5.87 -6.19
C ASP A 40 -0.24 6.04 -5.26
N ALA A 41 -0.11 5.63 -4.00
CA ALA A 41 -1.20 5.76 -3.02
C ALA A 41 -1.56 7.22 -2.78
N VAL A 42 -0.58 8.09 -2.62
CA VAL A 42 -0.80 9.54 -2.45
C VAL A 42 -1.55 10.11 -3.65
N ARG A 43 -1.12 9.78 -4.85
CA ARG A 43 -1.73 10.28 -6.08
C ARG A 43 -3.13 9.71 -6.31
N LEU A 44 -3.28 8.39 -6.19
CA LEU A 44 -4.52 7.71 -6.56
C LEU A 44 -5.62 7.88 -5.51
N LEU A 45 -5.27 8.04 -4.25
CA LEU A 45 -6.23 8.21 -3.17
C LEU A 45 -6.37 9.67 -2.69
N GLY A 46 -5.63 10.60 -3.29
CA GLY A 46 -5.70 11.99 -2.89
C GLY A 46 -5.21 12.25 -1.48
N LEU A 47 -4.18 11.54 -1.04
CA LEU A 47 -3.62 11.69 0.29
C LEU A 47 -2.67 12.88 0.38
N GLU A 48 -2.48 13.41 1.58
CA GLU A 48 -1.46 14.42 1.85
C GLU A 48 -0.22 13.74 2.41
N PRO A 49 0.92 13.80 1.69
CA PRO A 49 2.14 13.20 2.20
C PRO A 49 2.62 13.96 3.42
N LYS A 50 3.22 13.23 4.33
CA LYS A 50 3.75 13.81 5.55
C LYS A 50 5.06 14.54 5.29
N ALA A 51 5.23 15.71 5.91
CA ALA A 51 6.41 16.54 5.73
C ALA A 51 7.65 16.04 6.47
N SER A 52 7.49 15.16 7.48
CA SER A 52 8.59 14.64 8.31
C SER A 52 8.38 13.15 8.53
N GLN A 53 9.47 12.38 8.49
CA GLN A 53 9.41 10.93 8.62
C GLN A 53 9.44 10.43 10.07
N ASP A 54 9.36 11.33 11.05
CA ASP A 54 9.56 11.01 12.46
C ASP A 54 8.34 10.38 13.15
N ALA A 55 7.18 10.34 12.52
CA ALA A 55 5.99 9.76 13.11
C ALA A 55 5.63 8.44 12.40
N GLY A 56 4.80 7.67 13.03
CA GLY A 56 4.47 6.31 12.60
C GLY A 56 3.51 6.20 11.43
N TRP A 57 3.32 7.25 10.65
CA TRP A 57 2.46 7.22 9.46
C TRP A 57 3.15 7.90 8.28
N ASP A 58 2.70 7.61 7.07
CA ASP A 58 3.31 8.09 5.83
C ASP A 58 2.52 9.23 5.19
N ALA A 59 1.22 9.27 5.41
CA ALA A 59 0.34 10.27 4.81
C ALA A 59 -0.93 10.44 5.64
N VAL A 60 -1.71 11.45 5.31
CA VAL A 60 -3.02 11.72 5.93
C VAL A 60 -4.08 11.77 4.85
N ASP A 61 -5.22 11.16 5.10
CA ASP A 61 -6.39 11.28 4.25
C ASP A 61 -7.15 12.56 4.65
N PRO A 62 -7.18 13.59 3.80
CA PRO A 62 -7.83 14.86 4.16
C PRO A 62 -9.36 14.72 4.29
N ALA A 63 -9.96 13.73 3.65
CA ALA A 63 -11.41 13.51 3.73
C ALA A 63 -11.84 12.97 5.11
N THR A 64 -11.02 12.18 5.77
CA THR A 64 -11.36 11.52 7.04
C THR A 64 -10.48 11.97 8.20
N GLY A 65 -9.36 12.62 7.93
CA GLY A 65 -8.34 12.93 8.93
C GLY A 65 -7.51 11.74 9.37
N ARG A 66 -7.68 10.58 8.75
CA ARG A 66 -6.93 9.36 9.13
C ARG A 66 -5.47 9.48 8.75
N ARG A 67 -4.62 9.11 9.70
CA ARG A 67 -3.18 8.94 9.49
C ARG A 67 -2.96 7.52 9.00
N VAL A 68 -2.30 7.37 7.86
CA VAL A 68 -2.16 6.06 7.22
C VAL A 68 -0.72 5.64 7.08
N GLN A 69 -0.46 4.34 7.32
CA GLN A 69 0.77 3.69 6.89
C GLN A 69 0.53 3.09 5.51
N ILE A 70 1.52 3.21 4.64
CA ILE A 70 1.43 2.68 3.27
C ILE A 70 2.37 1.48 3.17
N LYS A 71 1.81 0.34 2.83
CA LYS A 71 2.53 -0.92 2.58
C LYS A 71 2.32 -1.33 1.14
N SER A 72 3.23 -2.13 0.63
CA SER A 72 3.12 -2.62 -0.75
C SER A 72 3.54 -4.08 -0.85
N ARG A 73 3.00 -4.76 -1.85
CA ARG A 73 3.50 -6.05 -2.31
C ARG A 73 3.39 -6.12 -3.82
N THR A 74 4.47 -6.54 -4.42
CA THR A 74 4.49 -6.83 -5.85
C THR A 74 4.20 -8.31 -6.01
N ILE A 75 3.13 -8.61 -6.75
CA ILE A 75 2.69 -9.98 -6.96
C ILE A 75 3.22 -10.42 -8.32
N PHE A 76 4.28 -11.23 -8.30
CA PHE A 76 4.90 -11.72 -9.53
C PHE A 76 4.21 -12.97 -10.09
N ASP A 77 3.53 -13.72 -9.23
CA ASP A 77 2.83 -14.94 -9.61
C ASP A 77 1.58 -15.09 -8.73
N GLU A 78 0.42 -14.84 -9.31
CA GLU A 78 -0.87 -14.93 -8.61
C GLU A 78 -1.22 -16.36 -8.18
N THR A 79 -0.58 -17.37 -8.78
CA THR A 79 -0.81 -18.77 -8.41
C THR A 79 -0.09 -19.15 -7.12
N LYS A 80 0.92 -18.38 -6.71
CA LYS A 80 1.63 -18.59 -5.47
C LYS A 80 1.04 -17.70 -4.38
N GLY A 81 0.28 -18.29 -3.47
CA GLY A 81 -0.21 -17.60 -2.29
C GLY A 81 0.88 -17.47 -1.24
N GLY A 82 0.57 -16.74 -0.18
CA GLY A 82 1.43 -16.66 0.99
C GLY A 82 2.27 -15.40 1.13
N GLU A 83 2.15 -14.44 0.21
CA GLU A 83 2.76 -13.15 0.42
C GLU A 83 2.23 -12.52 1.70
N ARG A 84 3.14 -11.89 2.45
CA ARG A 84 2.80 -11.25 3.72
C ARG A 84 3.18 -9.78 3.67
N ILE A 85 2.34 -8.95 4.31
CA ILE A 85 2.66 -7.54 4.48
C ILE A 85 3.77 -7.39 5.53
N GLY A 86 4.49 -6.27 5.47
CA GLY A 86 5.53 -5.98 6.44
C GLY A 86 4.98 -5.79 7.84
N GLN A 87 5.87 -5.74 8.82
CA GLN A 87 5.51 -5.53 10.23
C GLN A 87 4.71 -4.24 10.42
N LEU A 88 3.65 -4.32 11.20
CA LEU A 88 2.88 -3.15 11.61
C LEU A 88 3.47 -2.63 12.93
N LYS A 89 3.75 -1.34 12.97
CA LYS A 89 4.31 -0.71 14.16
C LYS A 89 3.19 -0.32 15.11
N VAL A 90 2.72 -1.29 15.89
CA VAL A 90 1.57 -1.09 16.79
C VAL A 90 1.83 -0.05 17.88
N ASN A 91 3.09 0.26 18.18
CA ASN A 91 3.45 1.28 19.18
C ASN A 91 3.42 2.71 18.60
N GLN A 92 3.17 2.88 17.33
CA GLN A 92 3.14 4.19 16.69
C GLN A 92 1.71 4.65 16.44
N GLN A 93 1.56 5.94 16.22
CA GLN A 93 0.25 6.56 16.03
C GLN A 93 -0.12 6.53 14.55
N TRP A 94 -1.05 5.67 14.20
CA TRP A 94 -1.64 5.59 12.87
C TRP A 94 -3.07 5.06 13.03
N ASP A 95 -3.93 5.34 12.08
CA ASP A 95 -5.36 5.02 12.14
C ASP A 95 -5.76 3.91 11.17
N ALA A 96 -5.00 3.77 10.08
CA ALA A 96 -5.28 2.78 9.06
C ALA A 96 -4.00 2.39 8.33
N VAL A 97 -4.06 1.26 7.64
CA VAL A 97 -2.99 0.80 6.72
C VAL A 97 -3.56 0.74 5.32
N ILE A 98 -2.83 1.31 4.39
CA ILE A 98 -3.09 1.21 2.96
C ILE A 98 -2.15 0.15 2.38
N LEU A 99 -2.69 -0.82 1.67
CA LEU A 99 -1.90 -1.85 1.00
C LEU A 99 -2.03 -1.68 -0.51
N VAL A 100 -0.93 -1.34 -1.16
CA VAL A 100 -0.86 -1.21 -2.61
C VAL A 100 -0.35 -2.53 -3.19
N LEU A 101 -1.16 -3.16 -4.02
CA LEU A 101 -0.77 -4.37 -4.74
C LEU A 101 -0.36 -3.98 -6.15
N MET A 102 0.84 -4.39 -6.54
CA MET A 102 1.42 -4.08 -7.85
C MET A 102 1.67 -5.35 -8.64
N ASP A 103 1.58 -5.24 -9.94
CA ASP A 103 1.88 -6.34 -10.86
C ASP A 103 3.40 -6.46 -11.10
N GLU A 104 3.80 -7.34 -12.02
CA GLU A 104 5.21 -7.59 -12.33
C GLU A 104 5.93 -6.41 -12.96
N ASP A 105 5.20 -5.43 -13.47
CA ASP A 105 5.75 -4.18 -13.99
C ASP A 105 5.75 -3.05 -12.94
N TYR A 106 5.46 -3.40 -11.68
CA TYR A 106 5.36 -2.45 -10.57
C TYR A 106 4.23 -1.42 -10.76
N GLU A 107 3.23 -1.75 -11.57
CA GLU A 107 2.03 -0.95 -11.73
C GLU A 107 0.96 -1.37 -10.72
N PRO A 108 0.31 -0.42 -10.04
CA PRO A 108 -0.74 -0.78 -9.09
C PRO A 108 -1.96 -1.35 -9.80
N TYR A 109 -2.56 -2.39 -9.23
CA TYR A 109 -3.79 -2.95 -9.76
C TYR A 109 -4.93 -2.94 -8.74
N GLU A 110 -4.63 -3.01 -7.45
CA GLU A 110 -5.61 -2.90 -6.37
C GLU A 110 -4.99 -2.19 -5.17
N ILE A 111 -5.79 -1.40 -4.47
CA ILE A 111 -5.39 -0.78 -3.21
C ILE A 111 -6.49 -1.07 -2.18
N TYR A 112 -6.08 -1.58 -1.02
CA TYR A 112 -6.96 -1.90 0.11
C TYR A 112 -6.64 -0.98 1.28
N GLU A 113 -7.65 -0.70 2.10
CA GLU A 113 -7.49 0.00 3.36
C GLU A 113 -8.07 -0.84 4.49
N ALA A 114 -7.34 -0.98 5.58
CA ALA A 114 -7.84 -1.61 6.80
C ALA A 114 -7.65 -0.67 7.98
N LEU A 115 -8.68 -0.55 8.81
CA LEU A 115 -8.64 0.28 10.00
C LEU A 115 -7.81 -0.39 11.09
N ARG A 116 -7.18 0.42 11.92
CA ARG A 116 -6.34 -0.08 13.02
C ARG A 116 -7.07 -1.07 13.92
N GLU A 117 -8.31 -0.77 14.28
CA GLU A 117 -9.11 -1.62 15.16
C GLU A 117 -9.30 -3.03 14.58
N ASP A 118 -9.49 -3.14 13.26
CA ASP A 118 -9.65 -4.44 12.60
C ASP A 118 -8.35 -5.21 12.50
N LEU A 119 -7.23 -4.50 12.44
CA LEU A 119 -5.90 -5.10 12.36
C LEU A 119 -5.37 -5.54 13.72
N GLU A 120 -5.63 -4.79 14.77
CA GLU A 120 -5.17 -5.12 16.11
C GLU A 120 -5.73 -6.45 16.59
N ASP A 121 -7.00 -6.72 16.34
CA ASP A 121 -7.62 -7.99 16.69
C ASP A 121 -6.93 -9.19 16.05
N VAL A 122 -6.51 -9.04 14.80
CA VAL A 122 -5.83 -10.11 14.05
C VAL A 122 -4.37 -10.24 14.48
N VAL A 123 -3.68 -9.13 14.70
CA VAL A 123 -2.28 -9.11 15.12
C VAL A 123 -2.14 -9.70 16.52
N ASP A 124 -3.01 -9.31 17.45
CA ASP A 124 -2.99 -9.82 18.82
C ASP A 124 -3.28 -11.32 18.87
N ALA A 125 -4.19 -11.82 18.04
CA ALA A 125 -4.50 -13.24 17.95
C ALA A 125 -3.33 -14.07 17.40
N SER A 126 -2.39 -13.44 16.66
CA SER A 126 -1.22 -14.10 16.07
C SER A 126 0.06 -13.87 16.87
N SER A 127 -0.01 -13.20 18.03
CA SER A 127 1.17 -12.70 18.75
C SER A 127 2.01 -13.76 19.45
N SER A 128 1.64 -15.04 19.39
CA SER A 128 2.43 -16.10 20.02
C SER A 128 3.64 -16.50 19.16
N GLY A 129 4.62 -15.62 19.01
CA GLY A 129 5.96 -15.95 18.51
C GLY A 129 6.16 -15.98 17.00
N ARG A 130 5.17 -15.62 16.20
CA ARG A 130 5.28 -15.61 14.73
C ARG A 130 5.50 -14.23 14.12
N SER A 131 5.75 -13.23 14.95
CA SER A 131 5.91 -11.84 14.53
C SER A 131 7.07 -11.58 13.56
N LYS A 132 7.97 -12.55 13.39
CA LYS A 132 9.15 -12.41 12.53
C LYS A 132 8.85 -12.52 11.04
N ARG A 133 7.64 -12.94 10.64
CA ARG A 133 7.28 -13.21 9.24
C ARG A 133 6.35 -12.14 8.62
N GLY A 134 6.19 -11.00 9.29
CA GLY A 134 5.22 -9.99 8.89
C GLY A 134 3.92 -10.11 9.66
N ALA A 135 3.10 -9.07 9.61
CA ALA A 135 1.91 -8.96 10.43
C ALA A 135 0.81 -9.95 10.03
N MET A 136 0.58 -10.12 8.73
CA MET A 136 -0.44 -11.01 8.21
C MET A 136 -0.23 -11.27 6.72
N SER A 137 -0.93 -12.25 6.19
CA SER A 137 -0.92 -12.51 4.75
C SER A 137 -1.71 -11.43 3.99
N VAL A 138 -1.36 -11.23 2.73
CA VAL A 138 -2.11 -10.36 1.82
C VAL A 138 -3.57 -10.81 1.72
N ALA A 139 -3.80 -12.14 1.62
CA ALA A 139 -5.15 -12.69 1.54
C ALA A 139 -5.99 -12.30 2.76
N ARG A 140 -5.40 -12.35 3.96
CA ARG A 140 -6.09 -11.96 5.19
C ARG A 140 -6.37 -10.47 5.24
N PHE A 141 -5.42 -9.66 4.79
CA PHE A 141 -5.61 -8.21 4.72
C PHE A 141 -6.80 -7.85 3.82
N LYS A 142 -6.94 -8.53 2.69
CA LYS A 142 -8.09 -8.30 1.79
C LYS A 142 -9.42 -8.62 2.45
N ILE A 143 -9.45 -9.57 3.38
CA ILE A 143 -10.67 -9.95 4.10
C ILE A 143 -11.03 -8.92 5.17
N VAL A 144 -10.07 -8.45 5.95
CA VAL A 144 -10.32 -7.51 7.05
C VAL A 144 -10.41 -6.07 6.59
N GLY A 145 -9.86 -5.75 5.42
CA GLY A 145 -9.87 -4.41 4.83
C GLY A 145 -10.95 -4.27 3.77
N GLU A 146 -10.93 -3.11 3.11
CA GLU A 146 -11.83 -2.79 2.01
C GLU A 146 -11.02 -2.41 0.78
N LEU A 147 -11.50 -2.81 -0.39
CA LEU A 147 -10.97 -2.34 -1.66
C LEU A 147 -11.33 -0.87 -1.83
N VAL A 148 -10.33 0.01 -1.92
CA VAL A 148 -10.56 1.45 -2.03
C VAL A 148 -10.20 2.00 -3.41
N TRP A 149 -9.48 1.22 -4.20
CA TRP A 149 -9.14 1.59 -5.57
C TRP A 149 -8.80 0.32 -6.37
N ASP A 150 -9.21 0.28 -7.63
CA ASP A 150 -8.67 -0.71 -8.56
C ASP A 150 -8.40 -0.04 -9.92
N ARG A 151 -7.62 -0.74 -10.73
CA ARG A 151 -7.16 -0.24 -12.03
C ARG A 151 -8.29 0.00 -13.01
N VAL A 152 -9.38 -0.75 -12.90
CA VAL A 152 -10.50 -0.70 -13.84
C VAL A 152 -11.48 0.42 -13.49
N ASN A 153 -11.84 0.52 -12.22
CA ASN A 153 -12.92 1.40 -11.75
C ASN A 153 -12.41 2.68 -11.08
N GLY A 154 -11.11 2.76 -10.77
CA GLY A 154 -10.54 3.88 -10.04
C GLY A 154 -10.89 3.83 -8.56
N ARG A 155 -11.03 5.00 -7.93
CA ARG A 155 -11.24 5.13 -6.50
C ARG A 155 -12.68 4.81 -6.12
N TYR A 156 -12.83 4.01 -5.08
CA TYR A 156 -14.11 3.78 -4.41
C TYR A 156 -14.19 4.76 -3.25
N ASP A 157 -15.00 5.81 -3.39
CA ASP A 157 -15.05 6.91 -2.43
C ASP A 157 -16.14 6.74 -1.36
N GLY A 158 -16.77 5.57 -1.32
CA GLY A 158 -17.85 5.31 -0.37
C GLY A 158 -19.17 6.00 -0.72
N VAL A 159 -19.15 6.88 -1.69
CA VAL A 159 -20.36 7.43 -2.26
C VAL A 159 -20.81 6.42 -3.31
N TRP A 160 -21.46 5.39 -2.86
CA TRP A 160 -22.22 4.55 -3.77
C TRP A 160 -23.16 5.44 -4.52
N ASP A 161 -22.96 5.44 -5.76
CA ASP A 161 -23.80 6.18 -6.64
C ASP A 161 -25.18 5.51 -6.70
N ASN A 162 -25.92 5.65 -5.61
CA ASN A 162 -27.34 5.31 -5.60
C ASN A 162 -28.12 6.17 -6.57
N GLN A 163 -27.43 7.07 -7.25
CA GLN A 163 -28.01 7.98 -8.21
C GLN A 163 -27.93 7.43 -9.63
N ALA A 164 -27.22 6.36 -9.84
CA ALA A 164 -27.19 5.66 -11.10
C ALA A 164 -28.38 4.71 -11.28
N GLY A 165 -29.32 4.79 -10.37
CA GLY A 165 -30.57 4.05 -10.50
C GLY A 165 -31.54 4.79 -11.39
#